data_663f0a644651d74d7c1f0997dd52cbcf
#
_entry.id   663f0a644651d74d7c1f0997dd52cbcf
#
_cell.length_a   1.000
_cell.length_b   1.000
_cell.length_c   1.000
_cell.angle_alpha   90.00
_cell.angle_beta   90.00
_cell.angle_gamma   90.00
#
_symmetry.space_group_name_H-M   'P 1'
#
loop_
_entity.id
_entity.type
_entity.pdbx_description
1 polymer ?
#
loop_
_entity_poly.entity_id
_entity_poly.type
_entity_poly.pdbx_seq_one_letter_code
_entity_poly.pdbx_strand_id
1 'polypeptide(L)'
;MSDLLAAICILAIPEGQKMVMAAMSDYRVVFEESFRFEELISSLRLPEVDPSDPTGNTTHPSNDDGAWDARTSSMILIKALTNGPESLEERILLREEFSRRGLNEVIVVSATFLSAVIPFPYSTPDSSLHKAT
;
A
#
# COMPACT_ATOMS: atom_id res chain seq x y z
N MET A 1 1.42 4.13 13.50
CA MET A 1 1.36 5.53 12.99
C MET A 1 0.38 5.66 11.84
N SER A 2 0.53 4.89 10.77
CA SER A 2 -0.35 4.95 9.59
C SER A 2 -1.82 4.71 9.90
N ASP A 3 -2.14 3.81 10.83
CA ASP A 3 -3.52 3.54 11.26
C ASP A 3 -4.18 4.75 11.90
N LEU A 4 -3.43 5.49 12.72
CA LEU A 4 -3.94 6.70 13.35
C LEU A 4 -4.22 7.80 12.30
N LEU A 5 -3.31 7.97 11.35
CA LEU A 5 -3.48 8.93 10.27
C LEU A 5 -4.67 8.55 9.38
N ALA A 6 -4.83 7.27 9.08
CA ALA A 6 -5.98 6.77 8.33
C ALA A 6 -7.29 7.04 9.09
N ALA A 7 -7.32 6.80 10.39
CA ALA A 7 -8.48 7.09 11.23
C ALA A 7 -8.84 8.58 11.20
N ILE A 8 -7.87 9.47 11.29
CA ILE A 8 -8.09 10.92 11.19
C ILE A 8 -8.72 11.27 9.83
N CYS A 9 -8.22 10.70 8.73
CA CYS A 9 -8.78 10.92 7.41
C CYS A 9 -10.25 10.48 7.29
N ILE A 10 -10.60 9.37 7.93
CA ILE A 10 -11.92 8.76 7.79
C ILE A 10 -12.95 9.43 8.74
N LEU A 11 -12.54 9.71 9.97
CA LEU A 11 -13.45 10.19 11.00
C LEU A 11 -13.72 11.69 10.94
N ALA A 12 -12.81 12.47 10.39
CA ALA A 12 -12.89 13.92 10.32
C ALA A 12 -12.85 14.42 8.86
N ILE A 13 -13.78 13.97 8.03
CA ILE A 13 -13.89 14.41 6.64
C ILE A 13 -14.59 15.78 6.57
N PRO A 14 -14.09 16.75 5.77
CA PRO A 14 -12.86 16.72 4.97
C PRO A 14 -11.61 17.23 5.70
N GLU A 15 -11.76 17.76 6.89
CA GLU A 15 -10.69 18.47 7.61
C GLU A 15 -9.51 17.54 7.97
N GLY A 16 -9.79 16.33 8.43
CA GLY A 16 -8.76 15.37 8.80
C GLY A 16 -7.88 14.96 7.62
N GLN A 17 -8.50 14.74 6.47
CA GLN A 17 -7.76 14.43 5.24
C GLN A 17 -6.84 15.58 4.85
N LYS A 18 -7.31 16.82 4.91
CA LYS A 18 -6.50 18.00 4.61
C LYS A 18 -5.34 18.16 5.59
N MET A 19 -5.57 17.92 6.86
CA MET A 19 -4.51 17.97 7.88
C MET A 19 -3.43 16.92 7.63
N VAL A 20 -3.81 15.70 7.32
CA VAL A 20 -2.85 14.62 7.02
C VAL A 20 -2.07 14.94 5.74
N MET A 21 -2.72 15.48 4.72
CA MET A 21 -2.05 15.90 3.49
C MET A 21 -1.02 16.99 3.74
N ALA A 22 -1.35 17.98 4.57
CA ALA A 22 -0.42 19.02 4.97
C ALA A 22 0.77 18.45 5.75
N ALA A 23 0.50 17.53 6.69
CA ALA A 23 1.54 16.86 7.46
C ALA A 23 2.49 16.05 6.56
N MET A 24 1.97 15.38 5.54
CA MET A 24 2.80 14.64 4.56
C MET A 24 3.68 15.57 3.73
N SER A 25 3.18 16.76 3.40
CA SER A 25 3.97 17.76 2.68
C SER A 25 5.08 18.34 3.57
N ASP A 26 4.80 18.59 4.84
CA ASP A 26 5.79 19.04 5.81
C ASP A 26 6.84 17.96 6.09
N TYR A 27 6.41 16.71 6.19
CA TYR A 27 7.29 15.56 6.37
C TYR A 27 8.34 15.48 5.25
N ARG A 28 7.91 15.66 4.01
CA ARG A 28 8.80 15.71 2.86
C ARG A 28 9.92 16.73 3.04
N VAL A 29 9.59 17.93 3.52
CA VAL A 29 10.56 19.00 3.71
C VAL A 29 11.51 18.68 4.86
N VAL A 30 10.99 18.22 5.98
CA VAL A 30 11.78 17.92 7.19
C VAL A 30 12.76 16.78 6.97
N PHE A 31 12.34 15.74 6.27
CA PHE A 31 13.15 14.53 6.03
C PHE A 31 13.82 14.51 4.65
N GLU A 32 13.79 15.64 3.94
CA GLU A 32 14.44 15.79 2.63
C GLU A 32 14.07 14.70 1.61
N GLU A 33 12.83 14.25 1.62
CA GLU A 33 12.34 13.29 0.64
C GLU A 33 12.33 13.89 -0.76
N SER A 34 12.63 13.09 -1.76
CA SER A 34 12.63 13.50 -3.17
C SER A 34 11.24 13.89 -3.66
N PHE A 35 10.21 13.21 -3.14
CA PHE A 35 8.82 13.48 -3.46
C PHE A 35 7.91 13.15 -2.28
N ARG A 36 6.73 13.75 -2.26
CA ARG A 36 5.73 13.48 -1.23
C ARG A 36 5.30 12.02 -1.28
N PHE A 37 5.14 11.39 -0.13
CA PHE A 37 4.78 9.98 0.05
C PHE A 37 5.90 8.97 -0.26
N GLU A 38 7.13 9.41 -0.44
CA GLU A 38 8.25 8.51 -0.75
C GLU A 38 8.39 7.37 0.27
N GLU A 39 8.42 7.69 1.54
CA GLU A 39 8.53 6.68 2.59
C GLU A 39 7.30 5.80 2.69
N LEU A 40 6.11 6.37 2.50
CA LEU A 40 4.86 5.63 2.53
C LEU A 40 4.82 4.56 1.43
N ILE A 41 5.24 4.91 0.22
CA ILE A 41 5.33 3.96 -0.89
C ILE A 41 6.45 2.94 -0.64
N SER A 42 7.60 3.38 -0.13
CA SER A 42 8.72 2.50 0.20
C SER A 42 8.36 1.46 1.25
N SER A 43 7.51 1.82 2.21
CA SER A 43 7.04 0.90 3.25
C SER A 43 6.23 -0.28 2.72
N LEU A 44 5.70 -0.16 1.49
CA LEU A 44 4.95 -1.22 0.83
C LEU A 44 5.84 -2.21 0.10
N ARG A 45 7.09 -1.85 -0.17
CA ARG A 45 8.01 -2.70 -0.91
C ARG A 45 8.38 -3.92 -0.08
N LEU A 46 8.43 -5.06 -0.76
CA LEU A 46 8.92 -6.29 -0.15
C LEU A 46 10.43 -6.15 0.13
N PRO A 47 10.94 -6.74 1.22
CA PRO A 47 12.36 -6.78 1.45
C PRO A 47 13.04 -7.50 0.28
N GLU A 48 14.10 -6.90 -0.24
CA GLU A 48 14.91 -7.52 -1.26
C GLU A 48 15.59 -8.74 -0.65
N VAL A 49 15.34 -9.88 -1.25
CA VAL A 49 16.09 -11.09 -0.92
C VAL A 49 17.45 -10.93 -1.59
N ASP A 50 18.48 -10.80 -0.80
CA ASP A 50 19.85 -10.78 -1.30
C ASP A 50 20.19 -12.14 -1.89
N PRO A 51 20.34 -12.25 -3.24
CA PRO A 51 20.64 -13.52 -3.88
C PRO A 51 22.04 -14.04 -3.54
N SER A 52 22.86 -13.21 -2.89
CA SER A 52 24.22 -13.58 -2.48
C SER A 52 24.29 -14.19 -1.09
N ASP A 53 23.20 -14.22 -0.35
CA ASP A 53 23.17 -14.87 0.96
C ASP A 53 22.78 -16.35 0.84
N PRO A 54 23.77 -17.28 0.85
CA PRO A 54 23.49 -18.70 0.69
C PRO A 54 22.86 -19.35 1.91
N THR A 55 22.73 -18.61 3.01
CA THR A 55 22.26 -19.21 4.27
C THR A 55 20.75 -19.21 4.41
N GLY A 56 20.03 -18.49 3.55
CA GLY A 56 18.57 -18.46 3.58
C GLY A 56 17.98 -18.10 4.94
N ASN A 57 18.81 -17.53 5.80
CA ASN A 57 18.51 -17.36 7.21
C ASN A 57 17.87 -16.01 7.51
N THR A 58 17.34 -15.39 6.48
CA THR A 58 16.80 -14.02 6.56
C THR A 58 15.34 -13.97 7.00
N THR A 59 14.73 -15.08 7.27
CA THR A 59 13.34 -15.05 7.71
C THR A 59 13.16 -15.83 9.01
N HIS A 60 13.38 -15.16 10.10
CA HIS A 60 12.61 -15.50 11.28
C HIS A 60 11.13 -15.26 10.93
N PRO A 61 10.31 -16.32 10.94
CA PRO A 61 8.87 -16.17 10.66
C PRO A 61 8.16 -15.17 11.58
N SER A 62 8.78 -14.85 12.71
CA SER A 62 8.25 -13.86 13.65
C SER A 62 8.36 -12.40 13.22
N ASN A 63 9.18 -12.09 12.21
CA ASN A 63 9.32 -10.72 11.69
C ASN A 63 8.37 -10.42 10.51
N ASP A 64 7.83 -11.44 9.88
CA ASP A 64 6.97 -11.29 8.71
C ASP A 64 5.59 -10.73 9.07
N ASP A 65 5.03 -11.12 10.21
CA ASP A 65 3.70 -10.68 10.63
C ASP A 65 3.65 -9.16 10.86
N GLY A 66 4.67 -8.60 11.53
CA GLY A 66 4.76 -7.16 11.75
C GLY A 66 4.96 -6.36 10.47
N ALA A 67 5.73 -6.90 9.53
CA ALA A 67 5.96 -6.26 8.24
C ALA A 67 4.68 -6.23 7.37
N TRP A 68 3.90 -7.30 7.40
CA TRP A 68 2.61 -7.35 6.71
C TRP A 68 1.59 -6.39 7.33
N ASP A 69 1.53 -6.30 8.64
CA ASP A 69 0.68 -5.35 9.35
C ASP A 69 1.03 -3.91 8.98
N ALA A 70 2.31 -3.58 8.93
CA ALA A 70 2.78 -2.26 8.52
C ALA A 70 2.38 -1.93 7.08
N ARG A 71 2.51 -2.88 6.16
CA ARG A 71 2.08 -2.71 4.76
C ARG A 71 0.57 -2.53 4.66
N THR A 72 -0.19 -3.31 5.38
CA THR A 72 -1.64 -3.18 5.45
C THR A 72 -2.06 -1.81 5.95
N SER A 73 -1.45 -1.33 7.02
CA SER A 73 -1.68 0.00 7.58
C SER A 73 -1.35 1.11 6.57
N SER A 74 -0.26 0.97 5.85
CA SER A 74 0.14 1.93 4.80
C SER A 74 -0.85 1.94 3.63
N MET A 75 -1.35 0.79 3.22
CA MET A 75 -2.38 0.69 2.18
C MET A 75 -3.70 1.30 2.62
N ILE A 76 -4.10 1.10 3.86
CA ILE A 76 -5.31 1.71 4.43
C ILE A 76 -5.18 3.23 4.42
N LEU A 77 -4.01 3.76 4.79
CA LEU A 77 -3.76 5.20 4.74
C LEU A 77 -3.82 5.75 3.31
N ILE A 78 -3.20 5.09 2.35
CA ILE A 78 -3.24 5.48 0.94
C ILE A 78 -4.68 5.50 0.43
N LYS A 79 -5.46 4.48 0.76
CA LYS A 79 -6.87 4.41 0.42
C LYS A 79 -7.67 5.56 1.03
N ALA A 80 -7.44 5.85 2.30
CA ALA A 80 -8.10 6.96 3.00
C ALA A 80 -7.75 8.32 2.39
N LEU A 81 -6.48 8.54 2.04
CA LEU A 81 -6.02 9.76 1.39
C LEU A 81 -6.62 9.96 0.01
N THR A 82 -6.65 8.92 -0.80
CA THR A 82 -7.12 8.99 -2.19
C THR A 82 -8.63 9.03 -2.34
N ASN A 83 -9.37 8.53 -1.35
CA ASN A 83 -10.83 8.54 -1.36
C ASN A 83 -11.43 9.68 -0.52
N GLY A 84 -10.62 10.35 0.30
CA GLY A 84 -11.07 11.39 1.23
C GLY A 84 -11.54 12.70 0.58
N PRO A 85 -10.90 13.21 -0.50
CA PRO A 85 -11.33 14.45 -1.10
C PRO A 85 -12.76 14.38 -1.64
N GLU A 86 -13.54 15.43 -1.42
CA GLU A 86 -14.90 15.51 -1.94
C GLU A 86 -14.92 15.66 -3.46
N SER A 87 -13.97 16.44 -3.99
CA SER A 87 -13.83 16.68 -5.41
C SER A 87 -13.28 15.43 -6.13
N LEU A 88 -13.96 15.04 -7.20
CA LEU A 88 -13.48 13.97 -8.08
C LEU A 88 -12.12 14.33 -8.69
N GLU A 89 -11.95 15.59 -9.06
CA GLU A 89 -10.71 16.09 -9.64
C GLU A 89 -9.52 15.92 -8.69
N GLU A 90 -9.68 16.29 -7.43
CA GLU A 90 -8.64 16.10 -6.42
C GLU A 90 -8.31 14.61 -6.19
N ARG A 91 -9.32 13.76 -6.19
CA ARG A 91 -9.10 12.30 -6.08
C ARG A 91 -8.31 11.74 -7.25
N ILE A 92 -8.61 12.20 -8.46
CA ILE A 92 -7.88 11.81 -9.67
C ILE A 92 -6.43 12.27 -9.59
N LEU A 93 -6.20 13.54 -9.25
CA LEU A 93 -4.85 14.11 -9.13
C LEU A 93 -4.00 13.36 -8.10
N LEU A 94 -4.57 13.01 -6.95
CA LEU A 94 -3.87 12.22 -5.94
C LEU A 94 -3.51 10.82 -6.43
N ARG A 95 -4.43 10.14 -7.08
CA ARG A 95 -4.19 8.81 -7.66
C ARG A 95 -3.11 8.85 -8.74
N GLU A 96 -3.12 9.87 -9.58
CA GLU A 96 -2.07 10.10 -10.57
C GLU A 96 -0.71 10.36 -9.92
N GLU A 97 -0.67 11.12 -8.83
CA GLU A 97 0.56 11.36 -8.08
C GLU A 97 1.14 10.04 -7.55
N PHE A 98 0.34 9.22 -6.91
CA PHE A 98 0.79 7.90 -6.44
C PHE A 98 1.23 6.99 -7.59
N SER A 99 0.51 6.99 -8.69
CA SER A 99 0.87 6.19 -9.88
C SER A 99 2.21 6.60 -10.47
N ARG A 100 2.46 7.89 -10.59
CA ARG A 100 3.74 8.43 -11.07
C ARG A 100 4.90 8.09 -10.14
N ARG A 101 4.64 7.87 -8.86
CA ARG A 101 5.65 7.53 -7.86
C ARG A 101 5.87 6.03 -7.70
N GLY A 102 5.26 5.23 -8.53
CA GLY A 102 5.51 3.80 -8.60
C GLY A 102 4.59 2.94 -7.73
N LEU A 103 3.49 3.47 -7.23
CA LEU A 103 2.56 2.69 -6.40
C LEU A 103 2.02 1.48 -7.14
N ASN A 104 1.66 1.62 -8.41
CA ASN A 104 1.08 0.53 -9.18
C ASN A 104 2.04 -0.65 -9.33
N GLU A 105 3.32 -0.40 -9.57
CA GLU A 105 4.35 -1.43 -9.66
C GLU A 105 4.52 -2.17 -8.35
N VAL A 106 4.53 -1.45 -7.24
CA VAL A 106 4.64 -2.04 -5.90
C VAL A 106 3.44 -2.93 -5.59
N ILE A 107 2.23 -2.50 -5.93
CA ILE A 107 1.00 -3.28 -5.73
C ILE A 107 1.04 -4.56 -6.56
N VAL A 108 1.43 -4.48 -7.82
CA VAL A 108 1.53 -5.65 -8.71
C VAL A 108 2.53 -6.66 -8.18
N VAL A 109 3.72 -6.23 -7.76
CA VAL A 109 4.73 -7.11 -7.18
C VAL A 109 4.21 -7.78 -5.91
N SER A 110 3.57 -7.04 -5.02
CA SER A 110 3.00 -7.59 -3.78
C SER A 110 1.88 -8.58 -4.06
N ALA A 111 0.99 -8.29 -5.01
CA ALA A 111 -0.09 -9.19 -5.40
C ALA A 111 0.45 -10.48 -6.04
N THR A 112 1.47 -10.38 -6.86
CA THR A 112 2.14 -11.54 -7.47
C THR A 112 2.79 -12.41 -6.41
N PHE A 113 3.47 -11.81 -5.44
CA PHE A 113 4.07 -12.54 -4.32
C PHE A 113 3.01 -13.27 -3.50
N LEU A 114 1.92 -12.61 -3.15
CA LEU A 114 0.81 -13.21 -2.42
C LEU A 114 0.19 -14.39 -3.17
N SER A 115 0.03 -14.25 -4.47
CA SER A 115 -0.50 -15.33 -5.32
C SER A 115 0.43 -16.56 -5.36
N ALA A 116 1.74 -16.34 -5.25
CA ALA A 116 2.72 -17.43 -5.24
C ALA A 116 2.80 -18.13 -3.89
N VAL A 117 2.62 -17.38 -2.79
CA VAL A 117 2.78 -17.88 -1.41
C VAL A 117 1.47 -18.49 -0.88
N ILE A 118 0.34 -17.92 -1.25
CA ILE A 118 -0.98 -18.39 -0.83
C ILE A 118 -1.64 -19.06 -2.03
N PRO A 119 -1.62 -20.39 -2.13
CA PRO A 119 -2.40 -21.07 -3.14
C PRO A 119 -3.87 -20.76 -2.90
N PHE A 120 -4.51 -20.15 -3.87
CA PHE A 120 -5.95 -19.91 -3.83
C PHE A 120 -6.67 -21.24 -3.65
N PRO A 121 -7.37 -21.46 -2.52
CA PRO A 121 -8.13 -22.68 -2.33
C PRO A 121 -9.34 -22.75 -3.28
N TYR A 122 -9.64 -21.69 -3.96
CA TYR A 122 -10.70 -21.60 -4.95
C TYR A 122 -10.08 -21.45 -6.34
N SER A 123 -9.37 -22.48 -6.76
CA SER A 123 -8.95 -22.53 -8.15
C SER A 123 -10.20 -22.80 -9.00
N THR A 124 -10.51 -21.83 -9.77
CA THR A 124 -11.41 -21.84 -10.89
C THR A 124 -12.89 -21.98 -10.57
N PRO A 125 -13.65 -20.97 -10.98
CA PRO A 125 -15.06 -21.20 -11.14
C PRO A 125 -15.24 -22.37 -12.06
N ASP A 126 -16.01 -23.26 -11.58
CA ASP A 126 -16.43 -24.44 -12.22
C ASP A 126 -16.79 -24.18 -13.69
N SER A 127 -15.93 -24.63 -14.58
CA SER A 127 -16.21 -24.58 -16.00
C SER A 127 -17.43 -25.42 -16.40
N SER A 128 -17.98 -26.18 -15.48
CA SER A 128 -19.18 -26.94 -15.68
C SER A 128 -20.41 -26.08 -15.82
N LEU A 129 -20.41 -24.86 -15.28
CA LEU A 129 -21.53 -23.93 -15.45
C LEU A 129 -21.70 -23.43 -16.88
N HIS A 130 -20.66 -23.42 -17.69
CA HIS A 130 -20.74 -23.07 -19.10
C HIS A 130 -21.23 -24.21 -20.00
N LYS A 131 -21.24 -25.43 -19.51
CA LYS A 131 -21.71 -26.58 -20.26
C LYS A 131 -23.18 -26.93 -20.00
N ALA A 132 -23.81 -26.26 -19.04
CA ALA A 132 -25.21 -26.52 -18.69
C ALA A 132 -26.21 -25.69 -19.51
N THR A 133 -25.72 -24.98 -20.51
CA THR A 133 -26.55 -24.34 -21.53
C THR A 133 -26.48 -25.16 -22.83
#